data_f1524f4dd9584e96f555f6e430764009
#
_entry.id   f1524f4dd9584e96f555f6e430764009
#
_cell.length_a   1.000
_cell.length_b   1.000
_cell.length_c   1.000
_cell.angle_alpha   90.00
_cell.angle_beta   90.00
_cell.angle_gamma   90.00
#
_symmetry.space_group_name_H-M   'P 1'
#
loop_
_entity.id
_entity.type
_entity.pdbx_description
1 polymer ?
#
loop_
_entity_poly.entity_id
_entity_poly.type
_entity_poly.pdbx_seq_one_letter_code
_entity_poly.pdbx_strand_id
1 'polypeptide(L)'
;MSYVEAKAKYAALGVDTDAAIAKLKNVPVSLHCWQGDDVRGFDTDPSKPLTGGIQTTGNYPGRARTPDELMADLDMVLKLCPGTAKMNLHASYAIFEDGQWADRDALEPKHFQKWVDFCKERGLGCDFNPTFFSHPQGQRTDPVLSRS
;
A
#
# COMPACT_ATOMS: atom_id res chain seq x y z
N MET A 1 -10.04 -28.99 13.71
CA MET A 1 -8.62 -29.44 13.68
C MET A 1 -7.83 -28.51 14.62
N SER A 2 -7.18 -29.07 15.61
CA SER A 2 -6.33 -28.32 16.52
C SER A 2 -4.94 -28.06 15.91
N TYR A 3 -4.16 -27.11 16.48
CA TYR A 3 -2.79 -26.91 16.05
C TYR A 3 -1.93 -28.19 16.20
N VAL A 4 -2.14 -28.95 17.27
CA VAL A 4 -1.41 -30.21 17.51
C VAL A 4 -1.64 -31.24 16.40
N GLU A 5 -2.90 -31.40 15.97
CA GLU A 5 -3.25 -32.31 14.87
C GLU A 5 -2.66 -31.81 13.52
N ALA A 6 -2.70 -30.51 13.27
CA ALA A 6 -2.10 -29.93 12.07
C ALA A 6 -0.57 -30.14 12.07
N LYS A 7 0.09 -29.85 13.19
CA LYS A 7 1.52 -30.03 13.37
C LYS A 7 1.96 -31.48 13.06
N ALA A 8 1.21 -32.49 13.55
CA ALA A 8 1.50 -33.88 13.30
C ALA A 8 1.40 -34.25 11.81
N LYS A 9 0.40 -33.71 11.10
CA LYS A 9 0.23 -33.89 9.65
C LYS A 9 1.35 -33.27 8.85
N TYR A 10 1.76 -32.04 9.18
CA TYR A 10 2.88 -31.38 8.54
C TYR A 10 4.22 -32.08 8.82
N ALA A 11 4.41 -32.57 10.04
CA ALA A 11 5.61 -33.34 10.40
C ALA A 11 5.74 -34.63 9.59
N ALA A 12 4.64 -35.32 9.28
CA ALA A 12 4.62 -36.49 8.42
C ALA A 12 5.08 -36.17 6.96
N LEU A 13 4.99 -34.89 6.56
CA LEU A 13 5.49 -34.39 5.26
C LEU A 13 6.92 -33.82 5.35
N GLY A 14 7.58 -33.95 6.50
CA GLY A 14 8.94 -33.41 6.72
C GLY A 14 8.98 -31.90 7.05
N VAL A 15 7.85 -31.27 7.41
CA VAL A 15 7.77 -29.86 7.74
C VAL A 15 7.76 -29.65 9.27
N ASP A 16 8.74 -28.91 9.78
CA ASP A 16 8.74 -28.38 11.14
C ASP A 16 7.95 -27.07 11.20
N THR A 17 6.72 -27.16 11.68
CA THR A 17 5.81 -26.00 11.74
C THR A 17 6.25 -24.95 12.77
N ASP A 18 6.90 -25.33 13.87
CA ASP A 18 7.38 -24.37 14.87
C ASP A 18 8.54 -23.55 14.31
N ALA A 19 9.48 -24.20 13.64
CA ALA A 19 10.57 -23.52 12.95
C ALA A 19 10.08 -22.61 11.82
N ALA A 20 9.08 -23.07 11.04
CA ALA A 20 8.48 -22.26 9.97
C ALA A 20 7.77 -21.01 10.53
N ILE A 21 6.99 -21.13 11.61
CA ILE A 21 6.32 -20.02 12.30
C ILE A 21 7.35 -19.04 12.86
N ALA A 22 8.41 -19.55 13.52
CA ALA A 22 9.47 -18.72 14.06
C ALA A 22 10.17 -17.90 12.96
N LYS A 23 10.40 -18.51 11.79
CA LYS A 23 10.97 -17.84 10.62
C LYS A 23 10.01 -16.77 10.06
N LEU A 24 8.72 -17.10 9.93
CA LEU A 24 7.70 -16.18 9.41
C LEU A 24 7.49 -14.94 10.28
N LYS A 25 7.64 -15.06 11.60
CA LYS A 25 7.55 -13.91 12.53
C LYS A 25 8.57 -12.81 12.23
N ASN A 26 9.68 -13.14 11.58
CA ASN A 26 10.73 -12.20 11.21
C ASN A 26 10.62 -11.70 9.77
N VAL A 27 9.63 -12.15 9.01
CA VAL A 27 9.38 -11.69 7.63
C VAL A 27 8.47 -10.47 7.70
N PRO A 28 8.96 -9.29 7.27
CA PRO A 28 8.13 -8.11 7.25
C PRO A 28 7.06 -8.21 6.17
N VAL A 29 5.84 -7.82 6.53
CA VAL A 29 4.69 -7.77 5.62
C VAL A 29 4.47 -6.35 5.17
N SER A 30 4.45 -6.12 3.86
CA SER A 30 4.19 -4.81 3.29
C SER A 30 2.68 -4.56 3.22
N LEU A 31 2.22 -3.54 3.95
CA LEU A 31 0.82 -3.12 3.98
C LEU A 31 0.56 -2.15 2.83
N HIS A 32 -0.43 -2.45 2.03
CA HIS A 32 -0.83 -1.61 0.91
C HIS A 32 -1.71 -0.46 1.36
N CYS A 33 -1.39 0.76 0.92
CA CYS A 33 -2.16 1.96 1.22
C CYS A 33 -3.56 1.98 0.56
N TRP A 34 -3.78 1.24 -0.51
CA TRP A 34 -4.96 1.33 -1.37
C TRP A 34 -6.30 1.09 -0.70
N GLN A 35 -6.35 0.25 0.31
CA GLN A 35 -7.62 -0.18 0.88
C GLN A 35 -8.32 0.90 1.72
N GLY A 36 -7.55 1.83 2.27
CA GLY A 36 -8.09 2.87 3.15
C GLY A 36 -8.80 4.01 2.42
N ASP A 37 -8.49 4.22 1.13
CA ASP A 37 -9.01 5.34 0.33
C ASP A 37 -9.73 4.93 -0.96
N ASP A 38 -10.11 3.67 -1.09
CA ASP A 38 -10.73 3.09 -2.29
C ASP A 38 -9.85 3.24 -3.55
N VAL A 39 -8.54 3.05 -3.39
CA VAL A 39 -7.53 3.08 -4.47
C VAL A 39 -7.41 4.44 -5.17
N ARG A 40 -7.84 5.50 -4.53
CA ARG A 40 -7.95 6.81 -5.17
C ARG A 40 -6.63 7.57 -5.24
N GLY A 41 -5.87 7.53 -4.15
CA GLY A 41 -4.70 8.39 -3.99
C GLY A 41 -5.07 9.85 -3.77
N PHE A 42 -4.05 10.71 -3.79
CA PHE A 42 -4.18 12.15 -3.49
C PHE A 42 -3.64 13.03 -4.63
N ASP A 43 -3.26 12.44 -5.77
CA ASP A 43 -2.71 13.12 -6.93
C ASP A 43 -3.76 13.53 -7.99
N THR A 44 -5.03 13.25 -7.75
CA THR A 44 -6.10 13.51 -8.71
C THR A 44 -7.19 14.39 -8.12
N ASP A 45 -7.87 15.10 -9.01
CA ASP A 45 -9.06 15.87 -8.66
C ASP A 45 -10.14 14.95 -8.04
N PRO A 46 -10.54 15.20 -6.79
CA PRO A 46 -11.50 14.35 -6.09
C PRO A 46 -12.89 14.33 -6.71
N SER A 47 -13.21 15.26 -7.62
CA SER A 47 -14.48 15.31 -8.33
C SER A 47 -14.53 14.38 -9.54
N LYS A 48 -13.38 13.91 -10.05
CA LYS A 48 -13.33 13.02 -11.20
C LYS A 48 -13.63 11.58 -10.83
N PRO A 49 -14.33 10.83 -11.70
CA PRO A 49 -14.55 9.40 -11.49
C PRO A 49 -13.23 8.63 -11.58
N LEU A 50 -13.13 7.54 -10.84
CA LEU A 50 -12.03 6.59 -10.96
C LEU A 50 -12.11 5.83 -12.30
N THR A 51 -10.95 5.58 -12.90
CA THR A 51 -10.84 5.00 -14.25
C THR A 51 -10.33 3.56 -14.27
N GLY A 52 -10.40 2.83 -13.18
CA GLY A 52 -9.96 1.44 -13.13
C GLY A 52 -9.79 0.88 -11.72
N GLY A 53 -9.51 -0.41 -11.63
CA GLY A 53 -9.27 -1.13 -10.39
C GLY A 53 -10.52 -1.35 -9.53
N ILE A 54 -10.31 -1.77 -8.30
CA ILE A 54 -11.37 -1.89 -7.29
C ILE A 54 -11.70 -0.48 -6.81
N GLN A 55 -12.93 -0.05 -7.02
CA GLN A 55 -13.34 1.33 -6.74
C GLN A 55 -14.08 1.52 -5.41
N THR A 56 -14.46 0.42 -4.77
CA THR A 56 -15.16 0.46 -3.49
C THR A 56 -14.69 -0.72 -2.64
N THR A 57 -13.85 -0.44 -1.67
CA THR A 57 -13.25 -1.45 -0.79
C THR A 57 -13.54 -1.20 0.67
N GLY A 58 -13.67 0.07 1.06
CA GLY A 58 -13.87 0.47 2.44
C GLY A 58 -15.35 0.49 2.82
N ASN A 59 -15.68 -0.14 3.93
CA ASN A 59 -17.02 -0.10 4.51
C ASN A 59 -17.05 0.48 5.93
N TYR A 60 -15.92 0.96 6.43
CA TYR A 60 -15.82 1.63 7.73
C TYR A 60 -14.63 2.57 7.84
N PRO A 61 -14.88 3.73 8.34
CA PRO A 61 -16.07 4.61 8.41
C PRO A 61 -16.41 5.23 7.06
N GLY A 62 -16.05 4.59 6.00
CA GLY A 62 -15.94 5.01 4.63
C GLY A 62 -14.47 5.18 4.25
N ARG A 63 -14.21 5.65 3.04
CA ARG A 63 -12.84 5.84 2.55
C ARG A 63 -12.17 7.05 3.23
N ALA A 64 -10.87 6.96 3.43
CA ALA A 64 -10.04 8.11 3.76
C ALA A 64 -10.04 9.12 2.60
N ARG A 65 -10.18 10.40 2.92
CA ARG A 65 -10.26 11.52 1.96
C ARG A 65 -9.02 12.36 1.96
N THR A 66 -8.25 12.27 3.04
CA THR A 66 -7.01 13.01 3.25
C THR A 66 -5.88 12.07 3.65
N PRO A 67 -4.62 12.47 3.43
CA PRO A 67 -3.48 11.69 3.93
C PRO A 67 -3.54 11.43 5.44
N ASP A 68 -4.02 12.38 6.23
CA ASP A 68 -4.11 12.24 7.69
C ASP A 68 -5.15 11.20 8.11
N GLU A 69 -6.31 11.16 7.44
CA GLU A 69 -7.31 10.13 7.67
C GLU A 69 -6.74 8.74 7.34
N LEU A 70 -6.03 8.61 6.21
CA LEU A 70 -5.41 7.33 5.84
C LEU A 70 -4.30 6.92 6.81
N MET A 71 -3.50 7.85 7.30
CA MET A 71 -2.48 7.58 8.31
C MET A 71 -3.11 7.11 9.64
N ALA A 72 -4.24 7.69 10.03
CA ALA A 72 -4.97 7.25 11.22
C ALA A 72 -5.52 5.82 11.07
N ASP A 73 -6.04 5.47 9.89
CA ASP A 73 -6.50 4.12 9.58
C ASP A 73 -5.34 3.12 9.59
N LEU A 74 -4.19 3.49 9.01
CA LEU A 74 -2.97 2.68 9.04
C LEU A 74 -2.45 2.47 10.47
N ASP A 75 -2.51 3.48 11.33
CA ASP A 75 -2.16 3.33 12.75
C ASP A 75 -3.05 2.29 13.45
N MET A 76 -4.32 2.25 13.13
CA MET A 76 -5.22 1.24 13.66
C MET A 76 -4.85 -0.15 13.15
N VAL A 77 -4.56 -0.29 11.85
CA VAL A 77 -4.09 -1.56 11.26
C VAL A 77 -2.81 -2.05 11.93
N LEU A 78 -1.83 -1.16 12.11
CA LEU A 78 -0.56 -1.50 12.77
C LEU A 78 -0.74 -1.97 14.22
N LYS A 79 -1.73 -1.43 14.93
CA LYS A 79 -2.07 -1.89 16.30
C LYS A 79 -2.74 -3.27 16.32
N LEU A 80 -3.49 -3.61 15.29
CA LEU A 80 -4.26 -4.85 15.23
C LEU A 80 -3.51 -6.00 14.56
N CYS A 81 -2.59 -5.71 13.65
CA CYS A 81 -1.83 -6.72 12.91
C CYS A 81 -0.51 -7.02 13.64
N PRO A 82 -0.29 -8.27 14.09
CA PRO A 82 0.96 -8.65 14.71
C PRO A 82 2.09 -8.81 13.68
N GLY A 83 3.32 -8.63 14.13
CA GLY A 83 4.52 -8.86 13.33
C GLY A 83 5.21 -7.59 12.91
N THR A 84 6.18 -7.72 12.00
CA THR A 84 6.92 -6.59 11.43
C THR A 84 6.22 -6.13 10.15
N ALA A 85 5.84 -4.87 10.12
CA ALA A 85 5.20 -4.28 8.96
C ALA A 85 6.14 -3.38 8.17
N LYS A 86 5.90 -3.29 6.88
CA LYS A 86 6.34 -2.25 5.97
C LYS A 86 5.11 -1.55 5.41
N MET A 87 5.30 -0.41 4.80
CA MET A 87 4.26 0.30 4.07
C MET A 87 4.58 0.27 2.58
N ASN A 88 3.60 -0.06 1.78
CA ASN A 88 3.69 0.06 0.33
C ASN A 88 2.96 1.33 -0.12
N LEU A 89 3.72 2.26 -0.67
CA LEU A 89 3.20 3.48 -1.27
C LEU A 89 3.11 3.37 -2.79
N HIS A 90 2.21 4.14 -3.34
CA HIS A 90 2.00 4.26 -4.76
C HIS A 90 2.24 5.71 -5.21
N ALA A 91 2.66 5.94 -6.45
CA ALA A 91 2.90 7.29 -6.97
C ALA A 91 1.68 8.22 -6.82
N SER A 92 0.47 7.67 -6.91
CA SER A 92 -0.79 8.41 -6.73
C SER A 92 -1.02 8.95 -5.31
N TYR A 93 -0.18 8.59 -4.35
CA TYR A 93 -0.24 9.09 -2.97
C TYR A 93 0.68 10.29 -2.71
N ALA A 94 1.17 10.93 -3.77
CA ALA A 94 1.86 12.20 -3.67
C ALA A 94 0.97 13.26 -3.01
N ILE A 95 1.55 14.07 -2.12
CA ILE A 95 0.85 15.11 -1.36
C ILE A 95 1.34 16.47 -1.86
N PHE A 96 0.41 17.32 -2.26
CA PHE A 96 0.66 18.65 -2.77
C PHE A 96 0.15 19.69 -1.77
N GLU A 97 0.98 20.01 -0.76
CA GLU A 97 0.59 20.92 0.34
C GLU A 97 0.31 22.35 -0.15
N ASP A 98 0.99 22.78 -1.20
CA ASP A 98 0.88 24.15 -1.74
C ASP A 98 -0.23 24.27 -2.81
N GLY A 99 -1.02 23.24 -3.03
CA GLY A 99 -2.01 23.20 -4.11
C GLY A 99 -1.38 23.24 -5.52
N GLN A 100 -0.05 23.13 -5.62
CA GLN A 100 0.69 23.04 -6.88
C GLN A 100 0.75 21.58 -7.30
N TRP A 101 -0.20 21.17 -8.10
CA TRP A 101 -0.20 19.83 -8.66
C TRP A 101 0.97 19.62 -9.63
N ALA A 102 1.58 18.45 -9.57
CA ALA A 102 2.61 18.01 -10.49
C ALA A 102 2.19 16.69 -11.16
N ASP A 103 2.46 16.54 -12.45
CA ASP A 103 2.23 15.28 -13.14
C ASP A 103 3.24 14.22 -12.66
N ARG A 104 2.96 12.95 -12.94
CA ARG A 104 3.74 11.81 -12.43
C ARG A 104 5.22 11.83 -12.86
N ASP A 105 5.53 12.42 -13.99
CA ASP A 105 6.90 12.62 -14.48
C ASP A 105 7.64 13.78 -13.78
N ALA A 106 6.91 14.63 -13.04
CA ALA A 106 7.44 15.75 -12.27
C ALA A 106 7.34 15.56 -10.74
N LEU A 107 7.06 14.32 -10.28
CA LEU A 107 7.03 14.03 -8.85
C LEU A 107 8.44 14.11 -8.24
N GLU A 108 8.52 14.72 -7.08
CA GLU A 108 9.75 14.90 -6.31
C GLU A 108 9.63 14.22 -4.94
N PRO A 109 10.75 13.89 -4.28
CA PRO A 109 10.73 13.31 -2.93
C PRO A 109 9.95 14.11 -1.90
N LYS A 110 9.91 15.44 -2.03
CA LYS A 110 9.15 16.34 -1.14
C LYS A 110 7.66 15.99 -1.09
N HIS A 111 7.08 15.52 -2.19
CA HIS A 111 5.66 15.13 -2.26
C HIS A 111 5.35 13.88 -1.43
N PHE A 112 6.37 13.17 -0.97
CA PHE A 112 6.23 11.97 -0.14
C PHE A 112 6.81 12.16 1.27
N GLN A 113 7.28 13.37 1.61
CA GLN A 113 7.97 13.61 2.88
C GLN A 113 7.10 13.22 4.09
N LYS A 114 5.83 13.57 4.07
CA LYS A 114 4.88 13.24 5.15
C LYS A 114 4.75 11.72 5.37
N TRP A 115 4.78 10.94 4.30
CA TRP A 115 4.80 9.47 4.37
C TRP A 115 6.11 8.93 4.94
N VAL A 116 7.22 9.53 4.54
CA VAL A 116 8.55 9.17 5.06
C VAL A 116 8.62 9.42 6.56
N ASP A 117 8.09 10.55 7.02
CA ASP A 117 8.07 10.89 8.44
C ASP A 117 7.15 9.94 9.22
N PHE A 118 5.97 9.64 8.69
CA PHE A 118 5.07 8.64 9.25
C PHE A 118 5.75 7.27 9.43
N CYS A 119 6.47 6.80 8.41
CA CYS A 119 7.19 5.53 8.46
C CYS A 119 8.34 5.57 9.47
N LYS A 120 9.12 6.65 9.50
CA LYS A 120 10.24 6.81 10.44
C LYS A 120 9.80 6.82 11.89
N GLU A 121 8.76 7.57 12.22
CA GLU A 121 8.21 7.64 13.58
C GLU A 121 7.76 6.27 14.11
N ARG A 122 7.37 5.36 13.21
CA ARG A 122 6.87 4.02 13.55
C ARG A 122 7.88 2.91 13.31
N GLY A 123 9.09 3.24 12.85
CA GLY A 123 10.12 2.26 12.54
C GLY A 123 9.75 1.34 11.37
N LEU A 124 8.93 1.81 10.43
CA LEU A 124 8.49 1.05 9.27
C LEU A 124 9.46 1.18 8.11
N GLY A 125 9.68 0.09 7.37
CA GLY A 125 10.22 0.16 6.02
C GLY A 125 9.15 0.66 5.05
N CYS A 126 9.59 1.23 3.91
CA CYS A 126 8.68 1.69 2.87
C CYS A 126 9.06 1.06 1.53
N ASP A 127 8.09 0.44 0.88
CA ASP A 127 8.17 -0.01 -0.51
C ASP A 127 7.43 1.01 -1.39
N PHE A 128 7.85 1.18 -2.63
CA PHE A 128 7.28 2.18 -3.53
C PHE A 128 6.91 1.58 -4.89
N ASN A 129 5.68 1.80 -5.33
CA ASN A 129 5.20 1.44 -6.66
C ASN A 129 5.09 2.70 -7.54
N PRO A 130 6.00 2.90 -8.49
CA PRO A 130 6.04 4.10 -9.33
C PRO A 130 5.01 4.14 -10.46
N THR A 131 4.37 3.01 -10.79
CA THR A 131 3.38 2.89 -11.88
C THR A 131 3.83 3.41 -13.25
N PHE A 132 5.04 3.12 -13.65
CA PHE A 132 5.62 3.56 -14.93
C PHE A 132 4.76 3.26 -16.15
N PHE A 133 4.10 2.09 -16.18
CA PHE A 133 3.36 1.62 -17.33
C PHE A 133 1.92 2.13 -17.42
N SER A 134 1.44 2.85 -16.42
CA SER A 134 0.08 3.39 -16.37
C SER A 134 0.03 4.92 -16.44
N HIS A 135 1.10 5.57 -16.88
CA HIS A 135 1.10 7.01 -17.07
C HIS A 135 0.15 7.39 -18.20
N PRO A 136 -0.78 8.34 -18.00
CA PRO A 136 -1.76 8.71 -19.02
C PRO A 136 -1.16 9.19 -20.34
N GLN A 137 -0.01 9.86 -20.30
CA GLN A 137 0.69 10.31 -21.50
C GLN A 137 1.42 9.16 -22.22
N GLY A 138 1.96 8.17 -21.50
CA GLY A 138 2.60 7.00 -22.09
C GLY A 138 1.64 6.16 -22.93
N GLN A 139 0.38 6.09 -22.54
CA GLN A 139 -0.65 5.36 -23.29
C GLN A 139 -1.07 6.05 -24.59
N ARG A 140 -0.80 7.35 -24.74
CA ARG A 140 -1.21 8.14 -25.92
C ARG A 140 -0.14 8.21 -27.00
N THR A 141 1.12 8.00 -26.68
CA THR A 141 2.24 8.30 -27.58
C THR A 141 2.97 7.07 -28.10
N ASP A 142 2.83 5.91 -27.46
CA ASP A 142 3.54 4.70 -27.85
C ASP A 142 2.59 3.53 -28.11
N PRO A 143 2.36 3.15 -29.39
CA PRO A 143 1.50 2.01 -29.74
C PRO A 143 2.07 0.67 -29.27
N VAL A 144 3.33 0.59 -28.84
CA VAL A 144 3.94 -0.61 -28.26
C VAL A 144 3.50 -0.83 -26.82
N LEU A 145 3.30 0.24 -26.06
CA LEU A 145 2.85 0.16 -24.65
C LEU A 145 1.34 -0.09 -24.52
N SER A 146 0.57 0.03 -25.59
CA SER A 146 -0.87 -0.23 -25.59
C SER A 146 -1.26 -1.70 -25.79
N ARG A 147 -0.28 -2.62 -25.88
CA ARG A 147 -0.50 -4.04 -26.19
C ARG A 147 -0.15 -5.00 -25.07
N SER A 148 0.05 -4.49 -23.84
CA SER A 148 0.31 -5.35 -22.67
C SER A 148 -0.86 -5.37 -21.69
#